data_ab45ee0a160c1c0e5ae0bea161ed789e
#
_entry.id   ab45ee0a160c1c0e5ae0bea161ed789e
#
_cell.length_a   1.000
_cell.length_b   1.000
_cell.length_c   1.000
_cell.angle_alpha   90.00
_cell.angle_beta   90.00
_cell.angle_gamma   90.00
#
_symmetry.space_group_name_H-M   'P 1'
#
loop_
_entity.id
_entity.type
_entity.pdbx_description
1 polymer ?
#
loop_
_entity_poly.entity_id
_entity_poly.type
_entity_poly.pdbx_seq_one_letter_code
_entity_poly.pdbx_strand_id
1 'polypeptide(L)'
;MKTVFKSAAYVVALVSIFACNKISELQTVEVSTSLPPITKTIGQKTPVMAVYVETNDVNPLNAGDYYFADNDQTFIDILELFAANIHKETVNGQVRPTLYLNDKLTNVLENGGVATYVSPLQTMGISVLLTILGDHQGIGVANMNETQAEQFGTILAAVVKHYGLDGIGFDDEHSDYTPGTVNNTSYSQIITKLHQLMPTGKLITVFDWGFTNTINSTAASYIDYAYHGYFGSYVTSSNITGMNKERWSPVSFNLGNYISPTTAQNFATSAKNNGYGAMMCFNLRTRNDSDALPVFQAFSNGAYGGRTVACVENGGNRSRDAVIVPTGFTITYDTALTWLAE
;
A
#
# COMPACT_ATOMS: atom_id res chain seq x y z
N MET A 1 43.37 -22.82 66.42
CA MET A 1 43.54 -21.56 67.14
C MET A 1 42.66 -20.55 66.48
N LYS A 2 41.41 -20.29 66.92
CA LYS A 2 40.98 -19.18 67.81
C LYS A 2 41.59 -17.86 67.34
N THR A 3 40.86 -16.85 66.93
CA THR A 3 39.92 -15.96 67.65
C THR A 3 39.37 -14.97 66.65
N VAL A 4 38.11 -14.72 66.40
CA VAL A 4 37.00 -13.96 67.07
C VAL A 4 37.23 -12.42 67.23
N PHE A 5 36.17 -11.69 66.84
CA PHE A 5 35.73 -10.35 67.23
C PHE A 5 36.22 -9.14 66.37
N LYS A 6 35.48 -8.06 66.14
CA LYS A 6 34.18 -7.55 66.62
C LYS A 6 33.69 -6.42 65.67
N SER A 7 32.42 -6.19 65.70
CA SER A 7 31.67 -5.03 65.18
C SER A 7 32.13 -3.68 65.73
N ALA A 8 31.98 -2.62 64.95
CA ALA A 8 31.68 -1.29 65.48
C ALA A 8 30.86 -0.47 64.48
N ALA A 9 29.65 -0.16 64.90
CA ALA A 9 28.77 0.83 64.28
C ALA A 9 29.23 2.24 64.67
N TYR A 10 29.18 3.18 63.74
CA TYR A 10 29.21 4.61 64.09
C TYR A 10 28.03 5.31 63.39
N VAL A 11 27.17 5.83 64.23
CA VAL A 11 26.11 6.84 63.96
C VAL A 11 26.77 8.20 64.07
N VAL A 12 26.63 9.06 63.07
CA VAL A 12 26.76 10.52 63.22
C VAL A 12 25.74 11.25 62.39
N ALA A 13 25.00 11.94 63.07
CA ALA A 13 24.03 13.01 62.99
C ALA A 13 23.93 13.89 61.73
N LEU A 14 22.65 14.28 61.51
CA LEU A 14 22.07 15.30 60.64
C LEU A 14 22.84 16.64 60.67
N VAL A 15 22.95 17.26 59.49
CA VAL A 15 22.83 18.71 59.34
C VAL A 15 21.88 18.99 58.13
N SER A 16 20.74 19.57 58.45
CA SER A 16 19.77 20.07 57.49
C SER A 16 20.25 21.37 56.88
N ILE A 17 20.32 21.42 55.54
CA ILE A 17 20.33 22.69 54.82
C ILE A 17 19.17 22.67 53.83
N PHE A 18 18.16 23.45 54.09
CA PHE A 18 17.07 23.78 53.15
C PHE A 18 17.65 24.58 51.98
N ALA A 19 17.68 24.02 50.79
CA ALA A 19 17.73 24.79 49.56
C ALA A 19 16.52 24.39 48.71
N CYS A 20 15.62 25.31 48.58
CA CYS A 20 14.42 25.23 47.77
C CYS A 20 14.84 25.30 46.31
N ASN A 21 14.79 24.17 45.57
CA ASN A 21 14.78 24.17 44.13
C ASN A 21 13.54 23.37 43.67
N LYS A 22 12.60 24.10 43.08
CA LYS A 22 11.51 23.52 42.30
C LYS A 22 12.12 22.80 41.10
N ILE A 23 12.22 21.47 41.22
CA ILE A 23 12.35 20.60 40.05
C ILE A 23 10.91 20.44 39.53
N SER A 24 10.64 21.06 38.39
CA SER A 24 9.43 20.77 37.62
C SER A 24 9.48 19.29 37.23
N GLU A 25 8.53 18.52 37.75
CA GLU A 25 8.25 17.19 37.23
C GLU A 25 7.93 17.33 35.75
N LEU A 26 8.84 16.83 34.90
CA LEU A 26 8.53 16.47 33.54
C LEU A 26 7.57 15.28 33.63
N GLN A 27 6.26 15.56 33.52
CA GLN A 27 5.29 14.52 33.20
C GLN A 27 5.68 13.97 31.82
N THR A 28 6.26 12.78 31.82
CA THR A 28 6.31 11.95 30.62
C THR A 28 4.87 11.62 30.27
N VAL A 29 4.33 12.32 29.30
CA VAL A 29 3.08 11.91 28.66
C VAL A 29 3.42 10.61 27.92
N GLU A 30 3.09 9.47 28.53
CA GLU A 30 3.00 8.22 27.80
C GLU A 30 1.87 8.39 26.79
N VAL A 31 2.24 8.70 25.55
CA VAL A 31 1.34 8.57 24.41
C VAL A 31 1.08 7.09 24.25
N SER A 32 -0.02 6.61 24.81
CA SER A 32 -0.54 5.28 24.53
C SER A 32 -0.90 5.21 23.05
N THR A 33 0.03 4.70 22.23
CA THR A 33 -0.16 4.42 20.81
C THR A 33 -0.75 3.03 20.57
N SER A 34 -1.41 2.43 21.56
CA SER A 34 -2.10 1.17 21.35
C SER A 34 -3.42 1.43 20.62
N LEU A 35 -3.40 1.32 19.29
CA LEU A 35 -4.62 1.08 18.53
C LEU A 35 -5.28 -0.20 19.08
N PRO A 36 -6.61 -0.24 19.25
CA PRO A 36 -7.29 -1.44 19.71
C PRO A 36 -7.00 -2.59 18.72
N PRO A 37 -6.85 -3.83 19.20
CA PRO A 37 -6.64 -4.97 18.34
C PRO A 37 -7.87 -5.20 17.46
N ILE A 38 -7.75 -4.83 16.18
CA ILE A 38 -8.81 -5.06 15.18
C ILE A 38 -8.67 -6.50 14.71
N THR A 39 -9.72 -7.29 14.93
CA THR A 39 -9.80 -8.66 14.41
C THR A 39 -9.97 -8.61 12.90
N LYS A 40 -8.91 -8.99 12.19
CA LYS A 40 -8.83 -9.00 10.73
C LYS A 40 -9.87 -9.93 10.12
N THR A 41 -10.76 -9.40 9.27
CA THR A 41 -11.50 -10.20 8.30
C THR A 41 -11.55 -9.45 6.98
N ILE A 42 -10.54 -9.68 6.13
CA ILE A 42 -10.54 -9.20 4.73
C ILE A 42 -11.74 -9.84 4.03
N GLY A 43 -12.54 -9.01 3.33
CA GLY A 43 -13.62 -9.49 2.46
C GLY A 43 -15.01 -9.54 3.09
N GLN A 44 -15.24 -9.04 4.30
CA GLN A 44 -16.60 -8.93 4.86
C GLN A 44 -17.41 -7.76 4.27
N LYS A 45 -16.73 -6.81 3.66
CA LYS A 45 -17.34 -5.61 3.07
C LYS A 45 -17.28 -5.69 1.55
N THR A 46 -18.43 -5.60 0.89
CA THR A 46 -18.53 -5.58 -0.57
C THR A 46 -19.40 -4.42 -1.00
N PRO A 47 -18.89 -3.60 -1.95
CA PRO A 47 -17.58 -3.61 -2.61
C PRO A 47 -16.40 -3.42 -1.64
N VAL A 48 -15.20 -3.95 -1.95
CA VAL A 48 -13.99 -3.62 -1.20
C VAL A 48 -13.56 -2.19 -1.49
N MET A 49 -12.93 -1.52 -0.53
CA MET A 49 -12.42 -0.15 -0.70
C MET A 49 -10.91 -0.17 -0.90
N ALA A 50 -10.46 0.16 -2.09
CA ALA A 50 -9.06 0.31 -2.45
C ALA A 50 -8.64 1.78 -2.44
N VAL A 51 -7.46 2.09 -1.91
CA VAL A 51 -6.92 3.46 -1.87
C VAL A 51 -5.44 3.45 -2.24
N TYR A 52 -5.05 4.40 -3.09
CA TYR A 52 -3.65 4.65 -3.42
C TYR A 52 -3.07 5.75 -2.52
N VAL A 53 -1.86 5.53 -2.04
CA VAL A 53 -1.06 6.53 -1.30
C VAL A 53 0.23 6.81 -2.06
N GLU A 54 0.43 8.06 -2.48
CA GLU A 54 1.70 8.52 -3.01
C GLU A 54 2.74 8.61 -1.87
N THR A 55 3.61 7.60 -1.78
CA THR A 55 4.63 7.49 -0.72
C THR A 55 5.66 8.62 -0.77
N ASN A 56 5.71 9.35 -1.89
CA ASN A 56 6.54 10.55 -2.04
C ASN A 56 6.07 11.71 -1.15
N ASP A 57 4.78 11.78 -0.84
CA ASP A 57 4.14 12.93 -0.22
C ASP A 57 3.56 12.62 1.15
N VAL A 58 3.00 11.42 1.33
CA VAL A 58 2.12 11.08 2.45
C VAL A 58 2.60 9.81 3.16
N ASN A 59 2.39 9.75 4.47
CA ASN A 59 2.68 8.56 5.26
C ASN A 59 1.58 7.49 5.03
N PRO A 60 1.94 6.26 4.64
CA PRO A 60 0.97 5.19 4.38
C PRO A 60 0.07 4.88 5.57
N LEU A 61 0.53 5.11 6.81
CA LEU A 61 -0.25 4.86 8.03
C LEU A 61 -1.53 5.67 8.11
N ASN A 62 -1.67 6.77 7.34
CA ASN A 62 -2.93 7.53 7.27
C ASN A 62 -4.10 6.66 6.77
N ALA A 63 -3.85 5.63 5.97
CA ALA A 63 -4.90 4.71 5.51
C ALA A 63 -5.55 3.92 6.66
N GLY A 64 -4.80 3.62 7.72
CA GLY A 64 -5.28 2.92 8.90
C GLY A 64 -6.11 3.77 9.86
N ASP A 65 -6.14 5.09 9.67
CA ASP A 65 -6.84 6.00 10.58
C ASP A 65 -8.36 6.08 10.33
N TYR A 66 -8.85 5.55 9.20
CA TYR A 66 -10.28 5.58 8.86
C TYR A 66 -10.94 4.25 9.20
N TYR A 67 -12.04 4.30 9.96
CA TYR A 67 -12.72 3.12 10.47
C TYR A 67 -14.23 3.34 10.60
N PHE A 68 -15.00 2.25 10.75
CA PHE A 68 -16.42 2.31 11.10
C PHE A 68 -16.60 2.41 12.61
N ALA A 69 -17.27 3.47 13.06
CA ALA A 69 -17.43 3.81 14.48
C ALA A 69 -18.24 2.79 15.28
N ASP A 70 -18.95 1.86 14.66
CA ASP A 70 -19.79 0.86 15.30
C ASP A 70 -19.04 -0.42 15.73
N ASN A 71 -17.86 -0.71 15.11
CA ASN A 71 -17.13 -1.94 15.39
C ASN A 71 -15.61 -1.84 15.14
N ASP A 72 -15.08 -0.64 14.95
CA ASP A 72 -13.66 -0.34 14.70
C ASP A 72 -13.05 -1.05 13.47
N GLN A 73 -13.88 -1.62 12.58
CA GLN A 73 -13.41 -2.18 11.31
C GLN A 73 -12.83 -1.09 10.43
N THR A 74 -11.65 -1.32 9.85
CA THR A 74 -11.04 -0.39 8.89
C THR A 74 -11.99 -0.09 7.73
N PHE A 75 -12.02 1.18 7.32
CA PHE A 75 -12.79 1.59 6.15
C PHE A 75 -12.10 1.17 4.85
N ILE A 76 -10.76 1.21 4.82
CA ILE A 76 -9.93 0.82 3.67
C ILE A 76 -9.59 -0.67 3.79
N ASP A 77 -9.77 -1.44 2.71
CA ASP A 77 -9.45 -2.87 2.65
C ASP A 77 -8.12 -3.14 1.95
N ILE A 78 -7.81 -2.34 0.92
CA ILE A 78 -6.60 -2.47 0.10
C ILE A 78 -5.90 -1.12 0.05
N LEU A 79 -4.61 -1.14 0.39
CA LEU A 79 -3.71 0.01 0.22
C LEU A 79 -2.71 -0.29 -0.88
N GLU A 80 -2.67 0.56 -1.88
CA GLU A 80 -1.67 0.58 -2.94
C GLU A 80 -0.56 1.56 -2.58
N LEU A 81 0.65 1.06 -2.30
CA LEU A 81 1.84 1.90 -2.13
C LEU A 81 2.31 2.38 -3.51
N PHE A 82 2.12 3.66 -3.80
CA PHE A 82 2.40 4.24 -5.10
C PHE A 82 3.70 5.04 -5.08
N ALA A 83 4.74 4.69 -5.87
CA ALA A 83 4.88 3.50 -6.66
C ALA A 83 6.36 3.11 -6.77
N ALA A 84 6.63 1.85 -7.08
CA ALA A 84 7.93 1.39 -7.55
C ALA A 84 8.01 1.50 -9.07
N ASN A 85 9.21 1.70 -9.62
CA ASN A 85 9.40 2.02 -11.03
C ASN A 85 10.06 0.88 -11.81
N ILE A 86 9.60 0.68 -13.05
CA ILE A 86 10.21 -0.28 -13.97
C ILE A 86 11.43 0.36 -14.59
N HIS A 87 12.60 -0.17 -14.25
CA HIS A 87 13.88 0.19 -14.85
C HIS A 87 14.47 -0.98 -15.64
N LYS A 88 15.69 -0.80 -16.15
CA LYS A 88 16.43 -1.83 -16.86
C LYS A 88 17.92 -1.74 -16.57
N GLU A 89 18.60 -2.87 -16.71
CA GLU A 89 20.03 -2.98 -16.72
C GLU A 89 20.51 -3.68 -17.99
N THR A 90 21.80 -3.61 -18.29
CA THR A 90 22.41 -4.38 -19.38
C THR A 90 23.47 -5.32 -18.82
N VAL A 91 23.23 -6.62 -18.95
CA VAL A 91 24.15 -7.69 -18.50
C VAL A 91 24.58 -8.50 -19.69
N ASN A 92 25.89 -8.55 -19.95
CA ASN A 92 26.47 -9.26 -21.13
C ASN A 92 25.81 -8.88 -22.46
N GLY A 93 25.50 -7.58 -22.64
CA GLY A 93 24.85 -7.08 -23.85
C GLY A 93 23.35 -7.36 -23.97
N GLN A 94 22.74 -8.00 -22.97
CA GLN A 94 21.31 -8.26 -22.92
C GLN A 94 20.62 -7.28 -21.98
N VAL A 95 19.52 -6.67 -22.41
CA VAL A 95 18.67 -5.81 -21.56
C VAL A 95 17.81 -6.70 -20.68
N ARG A 96 17.84 -6.45 -19.36
CA ARG A 96 17.00 -7.09 -18.35
C ARG A 96 16.15 -6.06 -17.62
N PRO A 97 14.88 -6.35 -17.29
CA PRO A 97 14.09 -5.48 -16.42
C PRO A 97 14.63 -5.52 -14.99
N THR A 98 14.46 -4.41 -14.29
CA THR A 98 14.71 -4.29 -12.86
C THR A 98 13.55 -3.53 -12.23
N LEU A 99 13.40 -3.63 -10.90
CA LEU A 99 12.47 -2.83 -10.14
C LEU A 99 13.26 -1.82 -9.31
N TYR A 100 12.88 -0.55 -9.42
CA TYR A 100 13.52 0.55 -8.70
C TYR A 100 12.58 1.11 -7.63
N LEU A 101 13.06 1.17 -6.41
CA LEU A 101 12.45 1.88 -5.30
C LEU A 101 13.16 3.22 -5.17
N ASN A 102 12.46 4.33 -5.29
CA ASN A 102 13.06 5.63 -4.99
C ASN A 102 13.41 5.74 -3.49
N ASP A 103 14.07 6.81 -3.07
CA ASP A 103 14.51 6.99 -1.68
C ASP A 103 13.34 6.96 -0.66
N LYS A 104 12.15 7.46 -1.04
CA LYS A 104 10.97 7.48 -0.16
C LYS A 104 10.39 6.08 0.01
N LEU A 105 10.18 5.37 -1.09
CA LEU A 105 9.67 4.01 -1.05
C LEU A 105 10.70 3.02 -0.44
N THR A 106 12.01 3.24 -0.67
CA THR A 106 13.07 2.53 0.04
C THR A 106 12.94 2.70 1.56
N ASN A 107 12.62 3.92 2.03
CA ASN A 107 12.38 4.15 3.46
C ASN A 107 11.14 3.42 4.00
N VAL A 108 10.14 3.15 3.16
CA VAL A 108 8.92 2.41 3.54
C VAL A 108 9.18 0.89 3.61
N LEU A 109 10.06 0.36 2.78
CA LEU A 109 10.26 -1.09 2.65
C LEU A 109 11.56 -1.62 3.26
N GLU A 110 12.63 -0.82 3.26
CA GLU A 110 13.95 -1.20 3.75
C GLU A 110 14.21 -0.71 5.19
N ASN A 111 15.29 -1.15 5.79
CA ASN A 111 15.83 -0.64 7.06
C ASN A 111 14.81 -0.60 8.22
N GLY A 112 13.92 -1.59 8.29
CA GLY A 112 12.85 -1.65 9.30
C GLY A 112 11.57 -0.94 8.88
N GLY A 113 11.50 -0.41 7.67
CA GLY A 113 10.33 0.29 7.12
C GLY A 113 9.08 -0.60 7.08
N VAL A 114 9.22 -1.87 6.69
CA VAL A 114 8.10 -2.84 6.70
C VAL A 114 7.47 -2.93 8.10
N ALA A 115 8.28 -3.05 9.14
CA ALA A 115 7.76 -3.11 10.52
C ALA A 115 7.09 -1.80 10.96
N THR A 116 7.53 -0.68 10.41
CA THR A 116 7.02 0.65 10.74
C THR A 116 5.75 1.01 9.98
N TYR A 117 5.68 0.71 8.68
CA TYR A 117 4.64 1.24 7.79
C TYR A 117 3.70 0.17 7.22
N VAL A 118 4.19 -1.06 7.00
CA VAL A 118 3.40 -2.14 6.37
C VAL A 118 2.71 -3.01 7.42
N SER A 119 3.48 -3.59 8.34
CA SER A 119 2.96 -4.55 9.32
C SER A 119 1.84 -4.00 10.21
N PRO A 120 1.86 -2.72 10.66
CA PRO A 120 0.74 -2.15 11.42
C PRO A 120 -0.56 -2.14 10.61
N LEU A 121 -0.52 -1.76 9.33
CA LEU A 121 -1.69 -1.74 8.45
C LEU A 121 -2.23 -3.15 8.20
N GLN A 122 -1.33 -4.11 7.97
CA GLN A 122 -1.71 -5.52 7.83
C GLN A 122 -2.36 -6.07 9.11
N THR A 123 -1.87 -5.67 10.28
CA THR A 123 -2.46 -6.04 11.59
C THR A 123 -3.87 -5.48 11.75
N MET A 124 -4.15 -4.30 11.20
CA MET A 124 -5.48 -3.69 11.16
C MET A 124 -6.42 -4.37 10.14
N GLY A 125 -5.91 -5.27 9.29
CA GLY A 125 -6.70 -5.95 8.27
C GLY A 125 -6.66 -5.32 6.89
N ILE A 126 -5.81 -4.32 6.67
CA ILE A 126 -5.59 -3.72 5.35
C ILE A 126 -4.59 -4.58 4.58
N SER A 127 -4.94 -4.98 3.36
CA SER A 127 -3.98 -5.60 2.45
C SER A 127 -3.09 -4.52 1.84
N VAL A 128 -1.77 -4.64 2.03
CA VAL A 128 -0.79 -3.66 1.53
C VAL A 128 -0.10 -4.21 0.29
N LEU A 129 -0.34 -3.58 -0.85
CA LEU A 129 0.21 -3.93 -2.15
C LEU A 129 1.25 -2.90 -2.58
N LEU A 130 2.18 -3.32 -3.43
CA LEU A 130 3.12 -2.42 -4.10
C LEU A 130 2.65 -2.18 -5.54
N THR A 131 2.40 -0.94 -5.90
CA THR A 131 2.08 -0.56 -7.28
C THR A 131 3.34 -0.42 -8.11
N ILE A 132 3.28 -0.93 -9.34
CA ILE A 132 4.36 -0.91 -10.33
C ILE A 132 4.00 0.08 -11.42
N LEU A 133 4.91 1.01 -11.70
CA LEU A 133 4.74 2.12 -12.64
C LEU A 133 5.95 2.21 -13.60
N GLY A 134 5.75 2.65 -14.83
CA GLY A 134 6.84 3.03 -15.72
C GLY A 134 7.61 4.26 -15.23
N ASP A 135 8.80 4.51 -15.80
CA ASP A 135 9.63 5.69 -15.46
C ASP A 135 10.46 6.18 -16.65
N HIS A 136 9.80 6.40 -17.78
CA HIS A 136 10.43 6.97 -18.98
C HIS A 136 11.68 6.21 -19.48
N GLN A 137 11.80 4.92 -19.14
CA GLN A 137 12.94 4.09 -19.51
C GLN A 137 12.76 3.37 -20.87
N GLY A 138 11.61 3.53 -21.53
CA GLY A 138 11.26 2.84 -22.77
C GLY A 138 11.06 1.33 -22.58
N ILE A 139 10.92 0.86 -21.35
CA ILE A 139 10.54 -0.49 -20.95
C ILE A 139 9.38 -0.41 -19.98
N GLY A 140 8.41 -1.30 -20.13
CA GLY A 140 7.23 -1.40 -19.28
C GLY A 140 6.55 -2.75 -19.44
N VAL A 141 5.42 -2.92 -18.79
CA VAL A 141 4.70 -4.21 -18.76
C VAL A 141 4.21 -4.68 -20.12
N ALA A 142 4.06 -3.77 -21.09
CA ALA A 142 3.50 -4.11 -22.40
C ALA A 142 4.54 -4.30 -23.52
N ASN A 143 5.85 -4.25 -23.27
CA ASN A 143 6.86 -4.41 -24.34
C ASN A 143 8.03 -5.34 -24.03
N MET A 144 7.98 -6.10 -22.96
CA MET A 144 9.00 -7.10 -22.64
C MET A 144 8.89 -8.31 -23.57
N ASN A 145 10.02 -8.87 -23.99
CA ASN A 145 10.03 -10.19 -24.60
C ASN A 145 9.76 -11.28 -23.55
N GLU A 146 9.57 -12.53 -23.98
CA GLU A 146 9.22 -13.64 -23.10
C GLU A 146 10.19 -13.80 -21.90
N THR A 147 11.51 -13.80 -22.19
CA THR A 147 12.54 -13.90 -21.14
C THR A 147 12.47 -12.73 -20.15
N GLN A 148 12.31 -11.51 -20.66
CA GLN A 148 12.17 -10.32 -19.82
C GLN A 148 10.90 -10.35 -18.98
N ALA A 149 9.77 -10.77 -19.55
CA ALA A 149 8.49 -10.89 -18.84
C ALA A 149 8.56 -11.92 -17.70
N GLU A 150 9.21 -13.07 -17.96
CA GLU A 150 9.47 -14.08 -16.92
C GLU A 150 10.40 -13.57 -15.81
N GLN A 151 11.47 -12.86 -16.17
CA GLN A 151 12.38 -12.24 -15.21
C GLN A 151 11.66 -11.22 -14.36
N PHE A 152 10.83 -10.36 -14.97
CA PHE A 152 10.12 -9.33 -14.23
C PHE A 152 9.05 -9.91 -13.31
N GLY A 153 8.26 -10.87 -13.78
CA GLY A 153 7.30 -11.58 -12.90
C GLY A 153 7.98 -12.30 -11.72
N THR A 154 9.21 -12.80 -11.94
CA THR A 154 10.03 -13.39 -10.88
C THR A 154 10.49 -12.33 -9.86
N ILE A 155 10.92 -11.15 -10.32
CA ILE A 155 11.28 -10.01 -9.45
C ILE A 155 10.10 -9.63 -8.57
N LEU A 156 8.92 -9.49 -9.16
CA LEU A 156 7.71 -9.08 -8.41
C LEU A 156 7.31 -10.11 -7.35
N ALA A 157 7.37 -11.40 -7.66
CA ALA A 157 7.09 -12.46 -6.70
C ALA A 157 8.10 -12.48 -5.53
N ALA A 158 9.39 -12.25 -5.84
CA ALA A 158 10.43 -12.14 -4.83
C ALA A 158 10.22 -10.95 -3.89
N VAL A 159 9.79 -9.81 -4.43
CA VAL A 159 9.45 -8.60 -3.67
C VAL A 159 8.30 -8.86 -2.71
N VAL A 160 7.22 -9.50 -3.16
CA VAL A 160 6.09 -9.88 -2.29
C VAL A 160 6.56 -10.78 -1.15
N LYS A 161 7.37 -11.80 -1.44
CA LYS A 161 7.90 -12.72 -0.44
C LYS A 161 8.84 -12.02 0.56
N HIS A 162 9.81 -11.26 0.06
CA HIS A 162 10.87 -10.64 0.85
C HIS A 162 10.33 -9.59 1.83
N TYR A 163 9.46 -8.70 1.36
CA TYR A 163 8.85 -7.66 2.21
C TYR A 163 7.56 -8.10 2.91
N GLY A 164 7.08 -9.31 2.66
CA GLY A 164 5.84 -9.81 3.26
C GLY A 164 4.59 -9.01 2.83
N LEU A 165 4.63 -8.39 1.65
CA LEU A 165 3.50 -7.64 1.11
C LEU A 165 2.30 -8.55 0.82
N ASP A 166 1.12 -7.96 0.68
CA ASP A 166 -0.10 -8.71 0.36
C ASP A 166 -0.36 -8.81 -1.15
N GLY A 167 0.49 -8.24 -1.99
CA GLY A 167 0.39 -8.38 -3.43
C GLY A 167 1.07 -7.29 -4.24
N ILE A 168 0.72 -7.25 -5.52
CA ILE A 168 1.22 -6.32 -6.53
C ILE A 168 0.04 -5.66 -7.24
N GLY A 169 0.10 -4.32 -7.38
CA GLY A 169 -0.75 -3.55 -8.27
C GLY A 169 0.02 -3.13 -9.52
N PHE A 170 -0.63 -3.14 -10.67
CA PHE A 170 -0.05 -2.69 -11.93
C PHE A 170 -0.69 -1.40 -12.40
N ASP A 171 0.15 -0.45 -12.84
CA ASP A 171 -0.25 0.78 -13.51
C ASP A 171 0.64 0.99 -14.74
N ASP A 172 0.07 0.87 -15.94
CA ASP A 172 0.82 0.97 -17.20
C ASP A 172 0.86 2.43 -17.70
N GLU A 173 1.50 3.28 -16.93
CA GLU A 173 1.77 4.67 -17.28
C GLU A 173 3.27 4.94 -17.38
N HIS A 174 3.65 6.02 -18.05
CA HIS A 174 5.03 6.56 -18.11
C HIS A 174 6.13 5.61 -18.65
N SER A 175 5.77 4.55 -19.35
CA SER A 175 6.77 3.60 -19.90
C SER A 175 7.47 4.10 -21.16
N ASP A 176 6.95 5.15 -21.83
CA ASP A 176 7.47 5.75 -23.07
C ASP A 176 7.73 4.68 -24.16
N TYR A 177 6.73 3.87 -24.45
CA TYR A 177 6.83 2.83 -25.46
C TYR A 177 7.15 3.42 -26.86
N THR A 178 8.22 2.96 -27.46
CA THR A 178 8.50 3.29 -28.85
C THR A 178 7.39 2.72 -29.75
N PRO A 179 6.86 3.47 -30.73
CA PRO A 179 5.85 2.94 -31.64
C PRO A 179 6.26 1.61 -32.26
N GLY A 180 5.38 0.60 -32.22
CA GLY A 180 5.62 -0.74 -32.74
C GLY A 180 6.40 -1.68 -31.83
N THR A 181 6.76 -1.28 -30.61
CA THR A 181 7.46 -2.15 -29.64
C THR A 181 6.53 -2.87 -28.66
N VAL A 182 5.24 -2.54 -28.67
CA VAL A 182 4.25 -3.23 -27.83
C VAL A 182 4.19 -4.71 -28.21
N ASN A 183 4.32 -5.57 -27.20
CA ASN A 183 4.21 -7.01 -27.29
C ASN A 183 2.93 -7.48 -26.58
N ASN A 184 1.95 -7.90 -27.36
CA ASN A 184 0.63 -8.27 -26.86
C ASN A 184 0.62 -9.48 -25.90
N THR A 185 1.74 -10.16 -25.68
CA THR A 185 1.85 -11.27 -24.74
C THR A 185 2.57 -10.88 -23.44
N SER A 186 3.31 -9.78 -23.44
CA SER A 186 4.17 -9.34 -22.34
C SER A 186 3.43 -9.23 -21.02
N TYR A 187 2.38 -8.43 -20.97
CA TYR A 187 1.62 -8.17 -19.75
C TYR A 187 1.05 -9.48 -19.17
N SER A 188 0.44 -10.31 -20.03
CA SER A 188 -0.11 -11.60 -19.64
C SER A 188 0.94 -12.56 -19.09
N GLN A 189 2.15 -12.58 -19.67
CA GLN A 189 3.26 -13.42 -19.23
C GLN A 189 3.77 -12.97 -17.85
N ILE A 190 3.90 -11.65 -17.61
CA ILE A 190 4.30 -11.10 -16.31
C ILE A 190 3.30 -11.51 -15.23
N ILE A 191 2.00 -11.28 -15.44
CA ILE A 191 0.95 -11.64 -14.48
C ILE A 191 0.94 -13.14 -14.21
N THR A 192 1.06 -13.96 -15.25
CA THR A 192 1.06 -15.42 -15.11
C THR A 192 2.28 -15.89 -14.30
N LYS A 193 3.47 -15.35 -14.58
CA LYS A 193 4.69 -15.70 -13.86
C LYS A 193 4.64 -15.25 -12.39
N LEU A 194 4.16 -14.03 -12.14
CA LEU A 194 3.93 -13.53 -10.80
C LEU A 194 3.00 -14.47 -10.01
N HIS A 195 1.84 -14.80 -10.57
CA HIS A 195 0.86 -15.69 -9.93
C HIS A 195 1.44 -17.07 -9.61
N GLN A 196 2.28 -17.64 -10.50
CA GLN A 196 2.90 -18.95 -10.30
C GLN A 196 3.90 -19.00 -9.14
N LEU A 197 4.61 -17.89 -8.88
CA LEU A 197 5.69 -17.82 -7.91
C LEU A 197 5.30 -17.14 -6.60
N MET A 198 4.29 -16.30 -6.64
CA MET A 198 3.82 -15.56 -5.48
C MET A 198 3.17 -16.51 -4.45
N PRO A 199 3.35 -16.28 -3.14
CA PRO A 199 2.67 -17.06 -2.10
C PRO A 199 1.15 -17.07 -2.28
N THR A 200 0.50 -18.19 -1.99
CA THR A 200 -0.96 -18.32 -2.08
C THR A 200 -1.68 -17.29 -1.21
N GLY A 201 -2.77 -16.75 -1.74
CA GLY A 201 -3.62 -15.78 -1.03
C GLY A 201 -3.13 -14.34 -1.11
N LYS A 202 -2.13 -14.08 -1.93
CA LYS A 202 -1.69 -12.71 -2.26
C LYS A 202 -2.46 -12.19 -3.46
N LEU A 203 -2.65 -10.86 -3.53
CA LEU A 203 -3.51 -10.19 -4.49
C LEU A 203 -2.74 -9.69 -5.71
N ILE A 204 -3.40 -9.69 -6.85
CA ILE A 204 -2.98 -8.96 -8.05
C ILE A 204 -4.06 -7.95 -8.39
N THR A 205 -3.69 -6.68 -8.49
CA THR A 205 -4.59 -5.61 -8.91
C THR A 205 -4.09 -4.93 -10.17
N VAL A 206 -5.00 -4.31 -10.92
CA VAL A 206 -4.68 -3.60 -12.16
C VAL A 206 -5.45 -2.28 -12.22
N PHE A 207 -4.75 -1.17 -12.37
CA PHE A 207 -5.33 0.09 -12.82
C PHE A 207 -5.54 -0.01 -14.33
N ASP A 208 -6.80 0.00 -14.79
CA ASP A 208 -7.16 -0.26 -16.19
C ASP A 208 -6.89 0.96 -17.06
N TRP A 209 -5.60 1.16 -17.32
CA TRP A 209 -5.03 2.21 -18.14
C TRP A 209 -3.91 1.64 -19.03
N GLY A 210 -3.50 2.36 -20.06
CA GLY A 210 -2.44 1.91 -20.95
C GLY A 210 -2.84 0.69 -21.80
N PHE A 211 -2.02 -0.33 -21.85
CA PHE A 211 -2.18 -1.51 -22.71
C PHE A 211 -2.85 -2.71 -22.03
N THR A 212 -3.74 -2.46 -21.07
CA THR A 212 -4.48 -3.52 -20.35
C THR A 212 -5.33 -4.40 -21.26
N ASN A 213 -5.73 -3.90 -22.43
CA ASN A 213 -6.41 -4.68 -23.45
C ASN A 213 -5.56 -5.82 -24.06
N THR A 214 -4.25 -5.87 -23.79
CA THR A 214 -3.36 -6.98 -24.17
C THR A 214 -3.37 -8.13 -23.16
N ILE A 215 -4.00 -7.94 -22.00
CA ILE A 215 -4.15 -8.99 -21.00
C ILE A 215 -5.18 -10.02 -21.47
N ASN A 216 -4.73 -11.25 -21.69
CA ASN A 216 -5.59 -12.33 -22.14
C ASN A 216 -6.46 -12.89 -20.98
N SER A 217 -7.49 -13.66 -21.32
CA SER A 217 -8.44 -14.18 -20.35
C SER A 217 -7.82 -15.10 -19.29
N THR A 218 -6.76 -15.80 -19.58
CA THR A 218 -6.03 -16.64 -18.62
C THR A 218 -5.36 -15.77 -17.56
N ALA A 219 -4.56 -14.78 -17.97
CA ALA A 219 -3.92 -13.84 -17.04
C ALA A 219 -4.98 -13.02 -16.26
N ALA A 220 -6.06 -12.61 -16.93
CA ALA A 220 -7.19 -11.93 -16.28
C ALA A 220 -7.83 -12.75 -15.17
N SER A 221 -7.81 -14.09 -15.26
CA SER A 221 -8.34 -14.96 -14.19
C SER A 221 -7.54 -14.89 -12.89
N TYR A 222 -6.29 -14.44 -12.95
CA TYR A 222 -5.39 -14.25 -11.79
C TYR A 222 -5.47 -12.86 -11.17
N ILE A 223 -6.17 -11.92 -11.80
CA ILE A 223 -6.38 -10.56 -11.26
C ILE A 223 -7.53 -10.60 -10.27
N ASP A 224 -7.30 -10.17 -9.04
CA ASP A 224 -8.32 -10.13 -7.99
C ASP A 224 -9.24 -8.94 -8.14
N TYR A 225 -8.67 -7.74 -8.41
CA TYR A 225 -9.44 -6.52 -8.66
C TYR A 225 -8.80 -5.67 -9.76
N ALA A 226 -9.65 -5.00 -10.52
CA ALA A 226 -9.21 -3.97 -11.47
C ALA A 226 -10.05 -2.70 -11.29
N TYR A 227 -9.42 -1.56 -11.52
CA TYR A 227 -9.97 -0.23 -11.28
C TYR A 227 -9.87 0.61 -12.55
N HIS A 228 -10.95 1.28 -12.99
CA HIS A 228 -10.85 2.10 -14.20
C HIS A 228 -10.04 3.39 -13.97
N GLY A 229 -9.38 3.89 -15.03
CA GLY A 229 -8.48 5.04 -15.00
C GLY A 229 -9.13 6.42 -15.20
N TYR A 230 -10.47 6.52 -15.35
CA TYR A 230 -11.14 7.79 -15.62
C TYR A 230 -11.73 8.40 -14.35
N PHE A 231 -10.91 9.12 -13.59
CA PHE A 231 -11.33 9.71 -12.32
C PHE A 231 -12.58 10.57 -12.42
N GLY A 232 -13.50 10.41 -11.47
CA GLY A 232 -14.75 11.13 -11.39
C GLY A 232 -15.87 10.57 -12.29
N SER A 233 -15.63 9.45 -12.97
CA SER A 233 -16.58 8.77 -13.84
C SER A 233 -17.10 7.48 -13.21
N TYR A 234 -18.21 6.96 -13.76
CA TYR A 234 -18.74 5.63 -13.44
C TYR A 234 -18.63 4.74 -14.68
N VAL A 235 -17.72 3.78 -14.68
CA VAL A 235 -17.40 2.95 -15.85
C VAL A 235 -17.74 1.48 -15.57
N THR A 236 -18.68 0.93 -16.34
CA THR A 236 -19.27 -0.38 -16.05
C THR A 236 -18.53 -1.58 -16.61
N SER A 237 -17.54 -1.36 -17.49
CA SER A 237 -16.80 -2.43 -18.15
C SER A 237 -15.30 -2.12 -18.23
N SER A 238 -14.49 -3.14 -18.07
CA SER A 238 -13.03 -3.09 -18.23
C SER A 238 -12.60 -3.31 -19.68
N ASN A 239 -11.40 -2.83 -20.03
CA ASN A 239 -10.71 -3.18 -21.27
C ASN A 239 -10.07 -4.58 -21.19
N ILE A 240 -9.95 -5.15 -19.98
CA ILE A 240 -9.32 -6.47 -19.75
C ILE A 240 -10.31 -7.58 -20.13
N THR A 241 -9.94 -8.37 -21.13
CA THR A 241 -10.76 -9.49 -21.60
C THR A 241 -10.98 -10.53 -20.50
N GLY A 242 -12.26 -10.80 -20.15
CA GLY A 242 -12.62 -11.79 -19.11
C GLY A 242 -12.73 -11.21 -17.70
N MET A 243 -12.55 -9.91 -17.52
CA MET A 243 -12.84 -9.26 -16.24
C MET A 243 -14.34 -9.24 -15.99
N ASN A 244 -14.77 -9.73 -14.83
CA ASN A 244 -16.16 -9.72 -14.39
C ASN A 244 -16.43 -8.60 -13.37
N LYS A 245 -17.69 -8.27 -13.15
CA LYS A 245 -18.08 -7.15 -12.27
C LYS A 245 -17.72 -7.39 -10.80
N GLU A 246 -17.66 -8.65 -10.37
CA GLU A 246 -17.31 -9.02 -8.99
C GLU A 246 -15.83 -8.71 -8.65
N ARG A 247 -15.03 -8.44 -9.68
CA ARG A 247 -13.62 -8.04 -9.57
C ARG A 247 -13.33 -6.66 -10.17
N TRP A 248 -14.37 -5.92 -10.55
CA TRP A 248 -14.27 -4.62 -11.19
C TRP A 248 -14.71 -3.49 -10.27
N SER A 249 -13.97 -2.38 -10.30
CA SER A 249 -14.38 -1.11 -9.72
C SER A 249 -14.93 -0.18 -10.78
N PRO A 250 -16.25 0.08 -10.80
CA PRO A 250 -16.83 1.08 -11.68
C PRO A 250 -16.63 2.51 -11.16
N VAL A 251 -16.12 2.66 -9.94
CA VAL A 251 -15.90 3.92 -9.23
C VAL A 251 -14.41 4.19 -9.11
N SER A 252 -13.99 5.38 -9.56
CA SER A 252 -12.62 5.85 -9.43
C SER A 252 -12.64 7.36 -9.17
N PHE A 253 -12.04 7.78 -8.05
CA PHE A 253 -11.93 9.20 -7.68
C PHE A 253 -10.49 9.56 -7.34
N ASN A 254 -10.09 10.79 -7.66
CA ASN A 254 -8.86 11.39 -7.16
C ASN A 254 -9.19 12.27 -5.94
N LEU A 255 -8.77 11.84 -4.75
CA LEU A 255 -9.04 12.53 -3.49
C LEU A 255 -8.32 13.87 -3.35
N GLY A 256 -7.32 14.16 -4.19
CA GLY A 256 -6.71 15.47 -4.29
C GLY A 256 -7.62 16.53 -4.95
N ASN A 257 -8.75 16.11 -5.55
CA ASN A 257 -9.72 16.99 -6.18
C ASN A 257 -11.01 17.08 -5.35
N TYR A 258 -11.79 18.13 -5.58
CA TYR A 258 -13.13 18.20 -4.99
C TYR A 258 -14.04 17.10 -5.55
N ILE A 259 -14.62 16.31 -4.67
CA ILE A 259 -15.60 15.27 -4.99
C ILE A 259 -16.92 15.61 -4.32
N SER A 260 -17.97 15.73 -5.11
CA SER A 260 -19.33 15.92 -4.56
C SER A 260 -19.74 14.68 -3.74
N PRO A 261 -20.06 14.80 -2.44
CA PRO A 261 -20.54 13.69 -1.64
C PRO A 261 -21.78 13.01 -2.23
N THR A 262 -22.68 13.79 -2.85
CA THR A 262 -23.86 13.23 -3.54
C THR A 262 -23.46 12.34 -4.72
N THR A 263 -22.48 12.75 -5.53
CA THR A 263 -21.97 11.93 -6.65
C THR A 263 -21.31 10.67 -6.12
N ALA A 264 -20.47 10.78 -5.11
CA ALA A 264 -19.81 9.65 -4.47
C ALA A 264 -20.82 8.63 -3.91
N GLN A 265 -21.85 9.10 -3.20
CA GLN A 265 -22.92 8.24 -2.69
C GLN A 265 -23.70 7.54 -3.80
N ASN A 266 -24.08 8.26 -4.88
CA ASN A 266 -24.81 7.68 -5.99
C ASN A 266 -24.00 6.61 -6.72
N PHE A 267 -22.70 6.83 -6.91
CA PHE A 267 -21.82 5.85 -7.52
C PHE A 267 -21.64 4.61 -6.64
N ALA A 268 -21.44 4.79 -5.33
CA ALA A 268 -21.36 3.69 -4.38
C ALA A 268 -22.66 2.87 -4.31
N THR A 269 -23.82 3.55 -4.31
CA THR A 269 -25.14 2.89 -4.36
C THR A 269 -25.28 2.05 -5.63
N SER A 270 -24.89 2.61 -6.78
CA SER A 270 -24.94 1.90 -8.05
C SER A 270 -23.96 0.73 -8.09
N ALA A 271 -22.74 0.89 -7.58
CA ALA A 271 -21.76 -0.20 -7.48
C ALA A 271 -22.29 -1.36 -6.64
N LYS A 272 -22.82 -1.06 -5.44
CA LYS A 272 -23.40 -2.05 -4.54
C LYS A 272 -24.59 -2.79 -5.17
N ASN A 273 -25.55 -2.05 -5.70
CA ASN A 273 -26.80 -2.61 -6.23
C ASN A 273 -26.56 -3.47 -7.48
N ASN A 274 -25.55 -3.14 -8.27
CA ASN A 274 -25.19 -3.89 -9.47
C ASN A 274 -24.22 -5.06 -9.20
N GLY A 275 -23.76 -5.23 -7.96
CA GLY A 275 -22.89 -6.33 -7.53
C GLY A 275 -21.45 -6.19 -8.00
N TYR A 276 -20.93 -4.96 -8.10
CA TYR A 276 -19.52 -4.71 -8.36
C TYR A 276 -18.67 -5.01 -7.11
N GLY A 277 -17.46 -5.53 -7.33
CA GLY A 277 -16.62 -6.05 -6.25
C GLY A 277 -15.75 -5.03 -5.56
N ALA A 278 -15.45 -3.90 -6.21
CA ALA A 278 -14.55 -2.89 -5.66
C ALA A 278 -15.02 -1.45 -5.91
N MET A 279 -14.49 -0.52 -5.13
CA MET A 279 -14.46 0.93 -5.36
C MET A 279 -13.04 1.40 -5.10
N MET A 280 -12.55 2.41 -5.83
CA MET A 280 -11.18 2.87 -5.71
C MET A 280 -11.10 4.38 -5.57
N CYS A 281 -10.16 4.83 -4.74
CA CYS A 281 -9.71 6.21 -4.69
C CYS A 281 -8.19 6.30 -4.87
N PHE A 282 -7.76 7.21 -5.72
CA PHE A 282 -6.36 7.61 -5.87
C PHE A 282 -6.03 8.78 -4.95
N ASN A 283 -4.78 8.87 -4.53
CA ASN A 283 -4.16 10.00 -3.87
C ASN A 283 -4.83 10.40 -2.54
N LEU A 284 -4.83 9.47 -1.58
CA LEU A 284 -5.18 9.81 -0.20
C LEU A 284 -4.16 10.81 0.34
N ARG A 285 -4.61 12.05 0.55
CA ARG A 285 -3.79 13.15 1.08
C ARG A 285 -3.86 13.20 2.62
N THR A 286 -3.05 14.08 3.22
CA THR A 286 -3.31 14.47 4.60
C THR A 286 -4.67 15.16 4.69
N ARG A 287 -5.37 15.01 5.79
CA ARG A 287 -6.69 15.67 5.98
C ARG A 287 -6.60 17.19 5.94
N ASN A 288 -5.45 17.75 6.30
CA ASN A 288 -5.22 19.19 6.20
C ASN A 288 -5.13 19.67 4.75
N ASP A 289 -4.66 18.83 3.83
CA ASP A 289 -4.58 19.16 2.41
C ASP A 289 -5.90 18.84 1.68
N SER A 290 -6.47 17.66 1.97
CA SER A 290 -7.75 17.21 1.40
C SER A 290 -8.41 16.16 2.30
N ASP A 291 -9.47 16.54 3.01
CA ASP A 291 -10.18 15.62 3.92
C ASP A 291 -11.02 14.61 3.13
N ALA A 292 -10.62 13.36 3.14
CA ALA A 292 -11.35 12.25 2.51
C ALA A 292 -12.60 11.80 3.28
N LEU A 293 -12.75 12.19 4.55
CA LEU A 293 -13.83 11.69 5.42
C LEU A 293 -15.25 11.94 4.87
N PRO A 294 -15.58 13.11 4.27
CA PRO A 294 -16.89 13.32 3.66
C PRO A 294 -17.18 12.37 2.49
N VAL A 295 -16.15 12.02 1.70
CA VAL A 295 -16.26 11.09 0.57
C VAL A 295 -16.43 9.66 1.08
N PHE A 296 -15.67 9.25 2.08
CA PHE A 296 -15.77 7.93 2.70
C PHE A 296 -17.13 7.74 3.40
N GLN A 297 -17.65 8.78 4.07
CA GLN A 297 -19.01 8.73 4.61
C GLN A 297 -20.06 8.59 3.50
N ALA A 298 -19.90 9.29 2.38
CA ALA A 298 -20.80 9.18 1.23
C ALA A 298 -20.78 7.76 0.63
N PHE A 299 -19.59 7.14 0.52
CA PHE A 299 -19.48 5.73 0.13
C PHE A 299 -20.17 4.80 1.12
N SER A 300 -20.02 5.04 2.42
CA SER A 300 -20.71 4.26 3.44
C SER A 300 -22.23 4.37 3.32
N ASN A 301 -22.74 5.57 3.09
CA ASN A 301 -24.16 5.81 2.88
C ASN A 301 -24.70 5.05 1.66
N GLY A 302 -23.90 4.98 0.59
CA GLY A 302 -24.29 4.28 -0.64
C GLY A 302 -24.12 2.77 -0.61
N ALA A 303 -23.05 2.25 -0.04
CA ALA A 303 -22.65 0.86 -0.20
C ALA A 303 -22.65 0.04 1.10
N TYR A 304 -22.53 0.68 2.28
CA TYR A 304 -22.32 -0.01 3.54
C TYR A 304 -23.39 0.30 4.60
N GLY A 305 -24.61 0.63 4.15
CA GLY A 305 -25.78 0.79 5.00
C GLY A 305 -25.77 2.07 5.85
N GLY A 306 -24.98 3.07 5.49
CA GLY A 306 -24.91 4.36 6.19
C GLY A 306 -24.18 4.27 7.56
N ARG A 307 -23.32 3.27 7.71
CA ARG A 307 -22.45 3.18 8.91
C ARG A 307 -21.60 4.44 9.02
N THR A 308 -21.43 4.95 10.23
CA THR A 308 -20.61 6.14 10.47
C THR A 308 -19.14 5.81 10.23
N VAL A 309 -18.52 6.54 9.30
CA VAL A 309 -17.06 6.50 9.11
C VAL A 309 -16.44 7.56 10.02
N ALA A 310 -15.49 7.15 10.83
CA ALA A 310 -14.72 8.01 11.70
C ALA A 310 -13.23 8.01 11.28
N CYS A 311 -12.51 9.00 11.74
CA CYS A 311 -11.06 9.03 11.69
C CYS A 311 -10.52 9.13 13.13
N VAL A 312 -9.40 8.47 13.40
CA VAL A 312 -8.69 8.55 14.67
C VAL A 312 -8.48 10.03 15.04
N GLU A 313 -8.65 10.38 16.31
CA GLU A 313 -8.43 11.75 16.78
C GLU A 313 -7.02 12.21 16.41
N ASN A 314 -6.93 13.35 15.74
CA ASN A 314 -5.70 13.89 15.13
C ASN A 314 -5.05 12.96 14.06
N GLY A 315 -5.72 11.88 13.64
CA GLY A 315 -5.28 10.96 12.60
C GLY A 315 -5.44 11.52 11.18
N GLY A 316 -4.90 10.78 10.20
CA GLY A 316 -4.97 11.13 8.78
C GLY A 316 -4.11 12.33 8.35
N ASN A 317 -3.26 12.85 9.24
CA ASN A 317 -2.46 14.07 9.00
C ASN A 317 -0.96 13.84 9.01
N ARG A 318 -0.52 12.57 8.95
CA ARG A 318 0.92 12.29 8.89
C ARG A 318 1.45 12.63 7.51
N SER A 319 2.33 13.63 7.44
CA SER A 319 3.18 13.83 6.27
C SER A 319 4.15 12.65 6.13
N ARG A 320 4.74 12.52 4.96
CA ARG A 320 5.83 11.58 4.75
C ARG A 320 6.97 11.85 5.76
N ASP A 321 7.49 10.79 6.36
CA ASP A 321 8.63 10.91 7.25
C ASP A 321 9.91 11.32 6.50
N ALA A 322 10.86 11.90 7.23
CA ALA A 322 12.16 12.22 6.67
C ALA A 322 12.87 10.94 6.19
N VAL A 323 13.47 11.01 5.02
CA VAL A 323 14.20 9.87 4.43
C VAL A 323 15.47 9.61 5.25
N ILE A 324 15.62 8.39 5.76
CA ILE A 324 16.80 7.98 6.54
C ILE A 324 17.97 7.66 5.60
N VAL A 325 17.70 6.98 4.48
CA VAL A 325 18.70 6.64 3.45
C VAL A 325 18.35 7.41 2.18
N PRO A 326 19.13 8.40 1.77
CA PRO A 326 18.78 9.30 0.66
C PRO A 326 19.09 8.69 -0.73
N THR A 327 19.12 7.36 -0.83
CA THR A 327 19.38 6.64 -2.08
C THR A 327 18.27 5.64 -2.35
N GLY A 328 17.86 5.55 -3.62
CA GLY A 328 16.95 4.49 -4.05
C GLY A 328 17.62 3.13 -4.02
N PHE A 329 16.82 2.08 -4.16
CA PHE A 329 17.25 0.70 -4.19
C PHE A 329 16.78 0.00 -5.47
N THR A 330 17.69 -0.67 -6.17
CA THR A 330 17.37 -1.42 -7.40
C THR A 330 17.35 -2.91 -7.11
N ILE A 331 16.23 -3.55 -7.43
CA ILE A 331 16.04 -4.98 -7.31
C ILE A 331 16.25 -5.59 -8.70
N THR A 332 17.34 -6.35 -8.86
CA THR A 332 17.69 -7.05 -10.10
C THR A 332 17.09 -8.46 -10.11
N TYR A 333 17.14 -9.10 -11.27
CA TYR A 333 16.75 -10.52 -11.38
C TYR A 333 17.62 -11.43 -10.49
N ASP A 334 18.92 -11.15 -10.38
CA ASP A 334 19.82 -11.94 -9.55
C ASP A 334 19.52 -11.74 -8.04
N THR A 335 19.17 -10.53 -7.63
CA THR A 335 18.65 -10.24 -6.26
C THR A 335 17.38 -11.05 -6.00
N ALA A 336 16.45 -11.07 -6.94
CA ALA A 336 15.19 -11.79 -6.81
C ALA A 336 15.39 -13.31 -6.66
N LEU A 337 16.31 -13.91 -7.41
CA LEU A 337 16.64 -15.33 -7.27
C LEU A 337 17.19 -15.65 -5.88
N THR A 338 18.01 -14.76 -5.31
CA THR A 338 18.53 -14.92 -3.93
C THR A 338 17.38 -14.89 -2.93
N TRP A 339 16.48 -13.91 -2.99
CA TRP A 339 15.34 -13.79 -2.07
C TRP A 339 14.34 -14.95 -2.17
N LEU A 340 14.16 -15.52 -3.36
CA LEU A 340 13.29 -16.68 -3.53
C LEU A 340 13.89 -17.96 -2.95
N ALA A 341 15.23 -18.04 -2.88
CA ALA A 341 15.94 -19.20 -2.32
C ALA A 341 16.01 -19.21 -0.80
N GLU A 342 15.85 -18.06 -0.14
CA GLU A 342 15.72 -17.91 1.32
C GLU A 342 14.37 -18.45 1.83
#